data_3a055a67463057cb2cba0c1d7923d128
#
_entry.id   3a055a67463057cb2cba0c1d7923d128
#
_cell.length_a   1.000
_cell.length_b   1.000
_cell.length_c   1.000
_cell.angle_alpha   90.00
_cell.angle_beta   90.00
_cell.angle_gamma   90.00
#
_symmetry.space_group_name_H-M   'P 1'
#
loop_
_entity.id
_entity.type
_entity.pdbx_description
1 polymer ?
#
loop_
_entity_poly.entity_id
_entity_poly.type
_entity_poly.pdbx_seq_one_letter_code
_entity_poly.pdbx_strand_id
1 'polypeptide(L)'
;MKQIHDKDAVRKRILSVCVRLFLEQGYDKTTPKQILEEAKVSASSFYNIFPAKSAVLSVLCEFMFENQFTFAGAIVGKEASGPLLYGAETAIQLTLAEMNEKLREIYVLVYTEPSLLDLVQRKTAAELPRLFRAYLPEYGEREFFELEVGTSGIMRSYMASKCSEEFPLERKLTCFLQMSLRAFDVPEDEINRVIQTVLSLDIRTIALQVMQKLFSALEMRFDFKLANE
;
A
#
# COMPACT_ATOMS: atom_id res chain seq x y z
N MET A 1 4.32 30.10 -15.42
CA MET A 1 4.34 29.73 -13.99
C MET A 1 2.94 29.68 -13.35
N LYS A 2 2.06 30.69 -13.46
CA LYS A 2 0.69 30.68 -12.87
C LYS A 2 -0.17 29.48 -13.27
N GLN A 3 -0.14 29.04 -14.52
CA GLN A 3 -0.98 27.97 -15.05
C GLN A 3 -0.58 26.55 -14.58
N ILE A 4 0.70 26.33 -14.25
CA ILE A 4 1.21 25.05 -13.71
C ILE A 4 0.78 24.93 -12.23
N HIS A 5 0.94 25.98 -11.44
CA HIS A 5 0.50 26.02 -10.04
C HIS A 5 -1.00 25.77 -9.87
N ASP A 6 -1.82 26.26 -10.82
CA ASP A 6 -3.26 26.05 -10.79
C ASP A 6 -3.62 24.58 -11.06
N LYS A 7 -2.93 23.92 -12.01
CA LYS A 7 -3.16 22.50 -12.34
C LYS A 7 -2.79 21.56 -11.19
N ASP A 8 -1.67 21.81 -10.50
CA ASP A 8 -1.24 21.01 -9.34
C ASP A 8 -2.19 21.18 -8.17
N ALA A 9 -2.66 22.39 -7.89
CA ALA A 9 -3.66 22.64 -6.87
C ALA A 9 -5.00 21.95 -7.16
N VAL A 10 -5.43 21.96 -8.44
CA VAL A 10 -6.63 21.24 -8.87
C VAL A 10 -6.45 19.72 -8.72
N ARG A 11 -5.30 19.18 -9.17
CA ARG A 11 -4.98 17.75 -9.02
C ARG A 11 -5.03 17.32 -7.56
N LYS A 12 -4.39 18.05 -6.66
CA LYS A 12 -4.36 17.77 -5.23
C LYS A 12 -5.74 17.80 -4.61
N ARG A 13 -6.57 18.79 -4.98
CA ARG A 13 -7.96 18.89 -4.52
C ARG A 13 -8.81 17.69 -4.97
N ILE A 14 -8.66 17.23 -6.23
CA ILE A 14 -9.33 16.04 -6.73
C ILE A 14 -8.89 14.81 -5.93
N LEU A 15 -7.58 14.61 -5.73
CA LEU A 15 -7.04 13.50 -4.95
C LEU A 15 -7.59 13.49 -3.52
N SER A 16 -7.60 14.64 -2.84
CA SER A 16 -8.13 14.77 -1.47
C SER A 16 -9.60 14.36 -1.39
N VAL A 17 -10.43 14.84 -2.33
CA VAL A 17 -11.85 14.48 -2.40
C VAL A 17 -12.02 12.99 -2.67
N CYS A 18 -11.26 12.43 -3.62
CA CYS A 18 -11.34 11.01 -3.95
C CYS A 18 -10.95 10.14 -2.74
N VAL A 19 -9.83 10.42 -2.07
CA VAL A 19 -9.39 9.66 -0.89
C VAL A 19 -10.46 9.69 0.19
N ARG A 20 -11.03 10.85 0.50
CA ARG A 20 -12.10 10.98 1.48
C ARG A 20 -13.33 10.14 1.09
N LEU A 21 -13.85 10.31 -0.12
CA LEU A 21 -15.02 9.55 -0.60
C LEU A 21 -14.77 8.04 -0.63
N PHE A 22 -13.57 7.61 -1.04
CA PHE A 22 -13.23 6.19 -1.05
C PHE A 22 -13.19 5.60 0.35
N LEU A 23 -12.71 6.34 1.35
CA LEU A 23 -12.67 5.88 2.74
C LEU A 23 -14.03 5.96 3.44
N GLU A 24 -14.89 6.91 3.09
CA GLU A 24 -16.21 7.08 3.68
C GLU A 24 -17.24 6.07 3.14
N GLN A 25 -17.33 5.94 1.81
CA GLN A 25 -18.39 5.16 1.16
C GLN A 25 -17.92 4.00 0.28
N GLY A 26 -16.61 3.88 0.07
CA GLY A 26 -15.97 2.88 -0.79
C GLY A 26 -15.77 3.36 -2.23
N TYR A 27 -14.81 2.70 -2.92
CA TYR A 27 -14.47 3.04 -4.30
C TYR A 27 -15.67 2.89 -5.25
N ASP A 28 -16.38 1.77 -5.22
CA ASP A 28 -17.44 1.47 -6.18
C ASP A 28 -18.62 2.45 -6.07
N LYS A 29 -18.98 2.86 -4.86
CA LYS A 29 -20.06 3.80 -4.62
C LYS A 29 -19.69 5.25 -4.95
N THR A 30 -18.41 5.56 -5.09
CA THR A 30 -17.95 6.90 -5.45
C THR A 30 -18.09 7.13 -6.94
N THR A 31 -18.95 8.05 -7.34
CA THR A 31 -19.22 8.37 -8.75
C THR A 31 -18.39 9.54 -9.24
N PRO A 32 -18.04 9.60 -10.54
CA PRO A 32 -17.39 10.76 -11.13
C PRO A 32 -18.16 12.06 -10.86
N LYS A 33 -19.51 12.04 -10.94
CA LYS A 33 -20.34 13.20 -10.65
C LYS A 33 -20.11 13.76 -9.25
N GLN A 34 -20.09 12.90 -8.23
CA GLN A 34 -19.80 13.34 -6.86
C GLN A 34 -18.39 13.96 -6.74
N ILE A 35 -17.39 13.34 -7.39
CA ILE A 35 -16.02 13.88 -7.38
C ILE A 35 -15.99 15.28 -8.00
N LEU A 36 -16.64 15.49 -9.13
CA LEU A 36 -16.69 16.79 -9.80
C LEU A 36 -17.36 17.86 -8.92
N GLU A 37 -18.51 17.53 -8.33
CA GLU A 37 -19.28 18.44 -7.48
C GLU A 37 -18.47 18.84 -6.23
N GLU A 38 -17.88 17.87 -5.53
CA GLU A 38 -17.17 18.13 -4.27
C GLU A 38 -15.79 18.76 -4.48
N ALA A 39 -15.07 18.35 -5.54
CA ALA A 39 -13.81 18.99 -5.90
C ALA A 39 -14.02 20.37 -6.56
N LYS A 40 -15.27 20.75 -6.87
CA LYS A 40 -15.63 22.00 -7.57
C LYS A 40 -14.82 22.17 -8.87
N VAL A 41 -14.82 21.13 -9.69
CA VAL A 41 -14.11 21.10 -10.98
C VAL A 41 -15.06 20.73 -12.11
N SER A 42 -14.79 21.23 -13.31
CA SER A 42 -15.52 20.79 -14.49
C SER A 42 -15.11 19.37 -14.92
N ALA A 43 -16.00 18.67 -15.63
CA ALA A 43 -15.69 17.37 -16.20
C ALA A 43 -14.44 17.45 -17.12
N SER A 44 -14.33 18.47 -17.94
CA SER A 44 -13.16 18.69 -18.80
C SER A 44 -11.88 18.81 -17.98
N SER A 45 -11.88 19.58 -16.88
CA SER A 45 -10.72 19.73 -16.00
C SER A 45 -10.34 18.41 -15.34
N PHE A 46 -11.31 17.62 -14.90
CA PHE A 46 -11.06 16.31 -14.31
C PHE A 46 -10.44 15.35 -15.32
N TYR A 47 -11.10 15.13 -16.48
CA TYR A 47 -10.63 14.16 -17.47
C TYR A 47 -9.31 14.56 -18.15
N ASN A 48 -8.95 15.84 -18.16
CA ASN A 48 -7.63 16.29 -18.58
C ASN A 48 -6.51 15.93 -17.59
N ILE A 49 -6.84 15.65 -16.31
CA ILE A 49 -5.88 15.27 -15.26
C ILE A 49 -5.93 13.77 -15.03
N PHE A 50 -7.13 13.21 -14.93
CA PHE A 50 -7.39 11.80 -14.67
C PHE A 50 -8.32 11.25 -15.75
N PRO A 51 -7.82 10.45 -16.71
CA PRO A 51 -8.63 9.90 -17.82
C PRO A 51 -9.81 9.05 -17.34
N ALA A 52 -9.72 8.48 -16.14
CA ALA A 52 -10.76 7.70 -15.50
C ALA A 52 -10.63 7.79 -13.97
N LYS A 53 -11.68 7.35 -13.25
CA LYS A 53 -11.64 7.24 -11.78
C LYS A 53 -10.50 6.30 -11.30
N SER A 54 -10.23 5.23 -12.05
CA SER A 54 -9.12 4.30 -11.75
C SER A 54 -7.74 4.95 -11.83
N ALA A 55 -7.54 5.95 -12.69
CA ALA A 55 -6.28 6.69 -12.77
C ALA A 55 -5.95 7.45 -11.47
N VAL A 56 -6.94 7.76 -10.65
CA VAL A 56 -6.73 8.31 -9.31
C VAL A 56 -6.05 7.27 -8.40
N LEU A 57 -6.48 6.00 -8.47
CA LEU A 57 -5.84 4.91 -7.70
C LEU A 57 -4.40 4.69 -8.13
N SER A 58 -4.10 4.76 -9.43
CA SER A 58 -2.71 4.65 -9.92
C SER A 58 -1.81 5.70 -9.29
N VAL A 59 -2.26 6.96 -9.22
CA VAL A 59 -1.49 8.05 -8.59
C VAL A 59 -1.31 7.84 -7.09
N LEU A 60 -2.34 7.34 -6.40
CA LEU A 60 -2.25 7.01 -4.98
C LEU A 60 -1.29 5.84 -4.73
N CYS A 61 -1.33 4.80 -5.58
CA CYS A 61 -0.38 3.70 -5.53
C CYS A 61 1.05 4.20 -5.74
N GLU A 62 1.31 5.02 -6.76
CA GLU A 62 2.63 5.61 -7.00
C GLU A 62 3.13 6.38 -5.77
N PHE A 63 2.29 7.23 -5.18
CA PHE A 63 2.64 7.97 -3.95
C PHE A 63 2.98 7.03 -2.79
N MET A 64 2.20 5.97 -2.60
CA MET A 64 2.47 4.98 -1.56
C MET A 64 3.79 4.27 -1.80
N PHE A 65 4.05 3.84 -3.04
CA PHE A 65 5.31 3.17 -3.41
C PHE A 65 6.55 4.03 -3.23
N GLU A 66 6.49 5.32 -3.58
CA GLU A 66 7.62 6.25 -3.40
C GLU A 66 8.04 6.40 -1.92
N ASN A 67 7.13 6.12 -0.99
CA ASN A 67 7.33 6.38 0.43
C ASN A 67 7.39 5.11 1.30
N GLN A 68 6.88 3.96 0.83
CA GLN A 68 6.67 2.77 1.66
C GLN A 68 7.94 2.25 2.35
N PHE A 69 9.02 2.03 1.59
CA PHE A 69 10.29 1.56 2.15
C PHE A 69 11.00 2.64 2.97
N THR A 70 10.80 3.90 2.66
CA THR A 70 11.29 5.02 3.46
C THR A 70 10.61 5.03 4.83
N PHE A 71 9.31 4.79 4.88
CA PHE A 71 8.56 4.69 6.14
C PHE A 71 8.97 3.46 6.94
N ALA A 72 9.05 2.30 6.29
CA ALA A 72 9.54 1.07 6.95
C ALA A 72 10.96 1.27 7.51
N GLY A 73 11.88 1.81 6.72
CA GLY A 73 13.25 2.08 7.15
C GLY A 73 13.36 3.08 8.31
N ALA A 74 12.47 4.07 8.39
CA ALA A 74 12.42 5.00 9.52
C ALA A 74 11.99 4.31 10.83
N ILE A 75 11.25 3.20 10.73
CA ILE A 75 10.74 2.43 11.87
C ILE A 75 11.77 1.41 12.36
N VAL A 76 12.29 0.59 11.42
CA VAL A 76 13.19 -0.52 11.79
C VAL A 76 14.67 -0.12 11.81
N GLY A 77 14.99 1.10 11.41
CA GLY A 77 16.34 1.65 11.39
C GLY A 77 17.05 1.50 10.03
N LYS A 78 18.05 2.36 9.81
CA LYS A 78 18.78 2.45 8.54
C LYS A 78 19.62 1.21 8.21
N GLU A 79 20.03 0.48 9.24
CA GLU A 79 20.87 -0.74 9.14
C GLU A 79 20.02 -2.03 9.10
N ALA A 80 18.70 -1.90 8.93
CA ALA A 80 17.81 -3.07 8.86
C ALA A 80 18.13 -3.93 7.64
N SER A 81 18.08 -5.26 7.81
CA SER A 81 18.24 -6.20 6.70
C SER A 81 17.10 -6.06 5.68
N GLY A 82 17.34 -6.48 4.44
CA GLY A 82 16.33 -6.47 3.39
C GLY A 82 15.05 -7.22 3.79
N PRO A 83 15.12 -8.44 4.33
CA PRO A 83 13.98 -9.17 4.87
C PRO A 83 13.20 -8.41 5.95
N LEU A 84 13.87 -7.69 6.84
CA LEU A 84 13.20 -6.91 7.89
C LEU A 84 12.50 -5.68 7.32
N LEU A 85 13.10 -4.99 6.35
CA LEU A 85 12.46 -3.88 5.64
C LEU A 85 11.21 -4.34 4.89
N TYR A 86 11.30 -5.47 4.17
CA TYR A 86 10.16 -6.09 3.49
C TYR A 86 9.07 -6.49 4.49
N GLY A 87 9.47 -7.12 5.60
CA GLY A 87 8.53 -7.56 6.63
C GLY A 87 7.79 -6.39 7.30
N ALA A 88 8.48 -5.32 7.62
CA ALA A 88 7.86 -4.13 8.22
C ALA A 88 6.90 -3.44 7.24
N GLU A 89 7.32 -3.28 5.98
CA GLU A 89 6.50 -2.66 4.94
C GLU A 89 5.21 -3.45 4.68
N THR A 90 5.32 -4.75 4.44
CA THR A 90 4.17 -5.61 4.17
C THR A 90 3.24 -5.76 5.38
N ALA A 91 3.79 -5.75 6.60
CA ALA A 91 3.00 -5.74 7.83
C ALA A 91 2.17 -4.45 7.97
N ILE A 92 2.72 -3.29 7.59
CA ILE A 92 1.97 -2.03 7.54
C ILE A 92 0.79 -2.15 6.58
N GLN A 93 1.00 -2.65 5.36
CA GLN A 93 -0.08 -2.80 4.36
C GLN A 93 -1.18 -3.75 4.85
N LEU A 94 -0.82 -4.93 5.38
CA LEU A 94 -1.79 -5.89 5.92
C LEU A 94 -2.57 -5.31 7.10
N THR A 95 -1.90 -4.55 7.96
CA THR A 95 -2.53 -3.86 9.09
C THR A 95 -3.51 -2.80 8.61
N LEU A 96 -3.14 -1.96 7.64
CA LEU A 96 -4.02 -0.96 7.04
C LEU A 96 -5.28 -1.59 6.43
N ALA A 97 -5.11 -2.70 5.70
CA ALA A 97 -6.24 -3.44 5.14
C ALA A 97 -7.17 -4.01 6.24
N GLU A 98 -6.64 -4.31 7.44
CA GLU A 98 -7.44 -4.81 8.56
C GLU A 98 -8.14 -3.70 9.35
N MET A 99 -7.52 -2.54 9.46
CA MET A 99 -8.02 -1.43 10.27
C MET A 99 -9.28 -0.76 9.71
N ASN A 100 -9.52 -0.84 8.40
CA ASN A 100 -10.66 -0.21 7.75
C ASN A 100 -11.16 -1.03 6.56
N GLU A 101 -12.45 -1.37 6.55
CA GLU A 101 -13.06 -2.20 5.50
C GLU A 101 -12.99 -1.56 4.11
N LYS A 102 -13.16 -0.24 4.02
CA LYS A 102 -13.09 0.47 2.73
C LYS A 102 -11.67 0.52 2.20
N LEU A 103 -10.70 0.62 3.09
CA LEU A 103 -9.29 0.54 2.73
C LEU A 103 -8.93 -0.88 2.26
N ARG A 104 -9.45 -1.94 2.92
CA ARG A 104 -9.31 -3.33 2.45
C ARG A 104 -9.88 -3.50 1.03
N GLU A 105 -11.09 -2.99 0.77
CA GLU A 105 -11.70 -3.04 -0.57
C GLU A 105 -10.78 -2.39 -1.61
N ILE A 106 -10.17 -1.25 -1.31
CA ILE A 106 -9.22 -0.56 -2.20
C ILE A 106 -7.96 -1.40 -2.42
N TYR A 107 -7.34 -1.93 -1.36
CA TYR A 107 -6.16 -2.78 -1.49
C TYR A 107 -6.45 -4.02 -2.34
N VAL A 108 -7.55 -4.73 -2.07
CA VAL A 108 -7.95 -5.92 -2.86
C VAL A 108 -8.20 -5.55 -4.32
N LEU A 109 -8.83 -4.39 -4.58
CA LEU A 109 -9.04 -3.88 -5.94
C LEU A 109 -7.71 -3.62 -6.65
N VAL A 110 -6.75 -2.95 -5.99
CA VAL A 110 -5.42 -2.65 -6.54
C VAL A 110 -4.68 -3.93 -6.93
N TYR A 111 -4.77 -4.98 -6.11
CA TYR A 111 -4.17 -6.29 -6.40
C TYR A 111 -5.05 -7.21 -7.28
N THR A 112 -6.11 -6.70 -7.90
CA THR A 112 -7.02 -7.49 -8.76
C THR A 112 -7.22 -6.85 -10.14
N GLU A 113 -7.28 -5.52 -10.22
CA GLU A 113 -7.47 -4.81 -11.47
C GLU A 113 -6.16 -4.89 -12.28
N PRO A 114 -6.21 -5.37 -13.55
CA PRO A 114 -4.98 -5.73 -14.28
C PRO A 114 -3.95 -4.62 -14.41
N SER A 115 -4.37 -3.37 -14.65
CA SER A 115 -3.43 -2.26 -14.84
C SER A 115 -2.81 -1.78 -13.53
N LEU A 116 -3.56 -1.84 -12.43
CA LEU A 116 -3.05 -1.52 -11.09
C LEU A 116 -2.14 -2.62 -10.57
N LEU A 117 -2.50 -3.88 -10.78
CA LEU A 117 -1.67 -5.02 -10.42
C LEU A 117 -0.32 -5.01 -11.17
N ASP A 118 -0.33 -4.75 -12.49
CA ASP A 118 0.92 -4.63 -13.27
C ASP A 118 1.80 -3.49 -12.73
N LEU A 119 1.22 -2.34 -12.38
CA LEU A 119 1.92 -1.23 -11.76
C LEU A 119 2.57 -1.65 -10.42
N VAL A 120 1.81 -2.30 -9.54
CA VAL A 120 2.30 -2.79 -8.24
C VAL A 120 3.43 -3.77 -8.45
N GLN A 121 3.23 -4.80 -9.27
CA GLN A 121 4.22 -5.85 -9.51
C GLN A 121 5.52 -5.30 -10.08
N ARG A 122 5.47 -4.38 -11.05
CA ARG A 122 6.69 -3.77 -11.61
C ARG A 122 7.44 -2.91 -10.59
N LYS A 123 6.71 -2.11 -9.82
CA LYS A 123 7.32 -1.25 -8.80
C LYS A 123 7.96 -2.07 -7.68
N THR A 124 7.26 -3.09 -7.17
CA THR A 124 7.80 -3.98 -6.13
C THR A 124 8.99 -4.77 -6.66
N ALA A 125 8.86 -5.41 -7.84
CA ALA A 125 9.93 -6.20 -8.44
C ALA A 125 11.22 -5.39 -8.65
N ALA A 126 11.13 -4.09 -8.94
CA ALA A 126 12.29 -3.23 -9.07
C ALA A 126 13.05 -3.01 -7.73
N GLU A 127 12.36 -3.14 -6.59
CA GLU A 127 12.96 -3.01 -5.25
C GLU A 127 13.52 -4.34 -4.72
N LEU A 128 12.97 -5.50 -5.13
CA LEU A 128 13.36 -6.81 -4.63
C LEU A 128 14.86 -7.11 -4.74
N PRO A 129 15.58 -6.75 -5.83
CA PRO A 129 17.02 -6.95 -5.91
C PRO A 129 17.79 -6.26 -4.78
N ARG A 130 17.38 -5.07 -4.37
CA ARG A 130 17.98 -4.33 -3.26
C ARG A 130 17.77 -5.05 -1.93
N LEU A 131 16.65 -5.73 -1.76
CA LEU A 131 16.27 -6.40 -0.51
C LEU A 131 16.81 -7.85 -0.42
N PHE A 132 16.84 -8.57 -1.54
CA PHE A 132 17.03 -10.03 -1.54
C PHE A 132 18.17 -10.56 -2.38
N ARG A 133 18.97 -9.72 -3.04
CA ARG A 133 20.10 -10.20 -3.87
C ARG A 133 21.14 -11.02 -3.07
N ALA A 134 21.28 -10.76 -1.77
CA ALA A 134 22.17 -11.53 -0.91
C ALA A 134 21.73 -13.01 -0.76
N TYR A 135 20.44 -13.30 -0.93
CA TYR A 135 19.86 -14.65 -0.85
C TYR A 135 19.70 -15.28 -2.24
N LEU A 136 19.51 -14.47 -3.27
CA LEU A 136 19.27 -14.88 -4.65
C LEU A 136 20.27 -14.19 -5.60
N PRO A 137 21.59 -14.47 -5.46
CA PRO A 137 22.64 -13.75 -6.19
C PRO A 137 22.56 -13.93 -7.71
N GLU A 138 22.07 -15.07 -8.19
CA GLU A 138 21.96 -15.41 -9.62
C GLU A 138 20.69 -14.86 -10.28
N TYR A 139 19.76 -14.27 -9.50
CA TYR A 139 18.50 -13.77 -10.03
C TYR A 139 18.68 -12.40 -10.69
N GLY A 140 18.14 -12.25 -11.91
CA GLY A 140 18.01 -10.98 -12.61
C GLY A 140 16.63 -10.33 -12.41
N GLU A 141 16.38 -9.27 -13.14
CA GLU A 141 15.09 -8.53 -13.06
C GLU A 141 13.89 -9.42 -13.40
N ARG A 142 14.06 -10.35 -14.33
CA ARG A 142 13.01 -11.27 -14.76
C ARG A 142 12.60 -12.22 -13.64
N GLU A 143 13.58 -12.88 -13.03
CA GLU A 143 13.32 -13.84 -11.95
C GLU A 143 12.71 -13.15 -10.72
N PHE A 144 13.15 -11.93 -10.38
CA PHE A 144 12.52 -11.14 -9.33
C PHE A 144 11.09 -10.74 -9.67
N PHE A 145 10.78 -10.43 -10.93
CA PHE A 145 9.40 -10.18 -11.34
C PHE A 145 8.55 -11.45 -11.26
N GLU A 146 9.07 -12.61 -11.67
CA GLU A 146 8.36 -13.90 -11.55
C GLU A 146 8.06 -14.25 -10.10
N LEU A 147 8.98 -13.97 -9.15
CA LEU A 147 8.72 -14.11 -7.72
C LEU A 147 7.62 -13.15 -7.22
N GLU A 148 7.67 -11.89 -7.70
CA GLU A 148 6.66 -10.90 -7.31
C GLU A 148 5.26 -11.27 -7.80
N VAL A 149 5.10 -11.88 -8.97
CA VAL A 149 3.80 -12.42 -9.42
C VAL A 149 3.22 -13.39 -8.39
N GLY A 150 4.05 -14.25 -7.79
CA GLY A 150 3.62 -15.18 -6.74
C GLY A 150 3.35 -14.47 -5.40
N THR A 151 4.27 -13.63 -4.95
CA THR A 151 4.17 -12.96 -3.63
C THR A 151 3.07 -11.91 -3.59
N SER A 152 2.79 -11.20 -4.69
CA SER A 152 1.62 -10.32 -4.80
C SER A 152 0.29 -11.09 -4.70
N GLY A 153 0.24 -12.31 -5.25
CA GLY A 153 -0.91 -13.21 -5.08
C GLY A 153 -1.12 -13.63 -3.63
N ILE A 154 -0.04 -13.96 -2.91
CA ILE A 154 -0.08 -14.22 -1.46
C ILE A 154 -0.59 -12.98 -0.72
N MET A 155 -0.02 -11.81 -0.99
CA MET A 155 -0.42 -10.55 -0.37
C MET A 155 -1.91 -10.26 -0.54
N ARG A 156 -2.41 -10.34 -1.78
CA ARG A 156 -3.84 -10.16 -2.08
C ARG A 156 -4.73 -11.09 -1.26
N SER A 157 -4.35 -12.37 -1.16
CA SER A 157 -5.13 -13.36 -0.42
C SER A 157 -5.22 -13.02 1.07
N TYR A 158 -4.11 -12.59 1.68
CA TYR A 158 -4.10 -12.18 3.08
C TYR A 158 -4.81 -10.83 3.32
N MET A 159 -4.77 -9.89 2.37
CA MET A 159 -5.55 -8.66 2.46
C MET A 159 -7.06 -8.92 2.38
N ALA A 160 -7.50 -9.84 1.52
CA ALA A 160 -8.90 -10.19 1.35
C ALA A 160 -9.48 -10.94 2.57
N SER A 161 -8.66 -11.71 3.28
CA SER A 161 -9.08 -12.50 4.45
C SER A 161 -9.17 -11.62 5.69
N LYS A 162 -10.38 -11.43 6.25
CA LYS A 162 -10.57 -10.68 7.50
C LYS A 162 -9.97 -11.44 8.68
N CYS A 163 -9.43 -10.68 9.66
CA CYS A 163 -9.06 -11.25 10.95
C CYS A 163 -10.30 -11.72 11.73
N SER A 164 -10.10 -12.75 12.56
CA SER A 164 -11.08 -13.29 13.50
C SER A 164 -10.37 -13.66 14.81
N GLU A 165 -11.12 -14.16 15.80
CA GLU A 165 -10.53 -14.69 17.05
C GLU A 165 -9.57 -15.85 16.78
N GLU A 166 -9.90 -16.72 15.81
CA GLU A 166 -9.08 -17.87 15.42
C GLU A 166 -7.91 -17.49 14.49
N PHE A 167 -8.02 -16.35 13.80
CA PHE A 167 -7.03 -15.84 12.87
C PHE A 167 -6.76 -14.35 13.12
N PRO A 168 -6.14 -13.98 14.27
CA PRO A 168 -5.82 -12.61 14.60
C PRO A 168 -4.72 -12.03 13.72
N LEU A 169 -4.50 -10.71 13.78
CA LEU A 169 -3.54 -9.99 12.95
C LEU A 169 -2.12 -10.56 13.11
N GLU A 170 -1.70 -10.87 14.32
CA GLU A 170 -0.38 -11.43 14.63
C GLU A 170 -0.17 -12.78 13.91
N ARG A 171 -1.21 -13.61 13.88
CA ARG A 171 -1.18 -14.90 13.15
C ARG A 171 -1.14 -14.67 11.65
N LYS A 172 -1.93 -13.72 11.15
CA LYS A 172 -1.94 -13.31 9.74
C LYS A 172 -0.55 -12.86 9.29
N LEU A 173 0.09 -11.95 10.03
CA LEU A 173 1.43 -11.45 9.75
C LEU A 173 2.47 -12.58 9.76
N THR A 174 2.40 -13.44 10.77
CA THR A 174 3.29 -14.60 10.88
C THR A 174 3.19 -15.51 9.65
N CYS A 175 1.98 -15.93 9.28
CA CYS A 175 1.77 -16.82 8.14
C CYS A 175 2.21 -16.17 6.82
N PHE A 176 1.86 -14.90 6.60
CA PHE A 176 2.27 -14.16 5.41
C PHE A 176 3.80 -14.09 5.30
N LEU A 177 4.49 -13.67 6.37
CA LEU A 177 5.94 -13.51 6.36
C LEU A 177 6.66 -14.86 6.18
N GLN A 178 6.18 -15.93 6.80
CA GLN A 178 6.72 -17.27 6.60
C GLN A 178 6.64 -17.71 5.13
N MET A 179 5.53 -17.45 4.46
CA MET A 179 5.36 -17.85 3.06
C MET A 179 6.18 -16.99 2.12
N SER A 180 6.10 -15.68 2.26
CA SER A 180 6.75 -14.74 1.33
C SER A 180 8.26 -14.74 1.49
N LEU A 181 8.82 -14.77 2.71
CA LEU A 181 10.27 -14.78 2.92
C LEU A 181 10.92 -16.10 2.48
N ARG A 182 10.20 -17.24 2.60
CA ARG A 182 10.67 -18.51 2.02
C ARG A 182 10.73 -18.46 0.50
N ALA A 183 9.81 -17.75 -0.17
CA ALA A 183 9.87 -17.57 -1.61
C ALA A 183 11.13 -16.81 -2.07
N PHE A 184 11.72 -15.99 -1.19
CA PHE A 184 12.98 -15.28 -1.42
C PHE A 184 14.21 -16.02 -0.85
N ASP A 185 14.08 -17.29 -0.52
CA ASP A 185 15.14 -18.17 -0.01
C ASP A 185 15.85 -17.63 1.26
N VAL A 186 15.10 -16.89 2.10
CA VAL A 186 15.60 -16.38 3.39
C VAL A 186 15.70 -17.55 4.38
N PRO A 187 16.82 -17.70 5.10
CA PRO A 187 16.98 -18.78 6.09
C PRO A 187 15.94 -18.74 7.20
N GLU A 188 15.50 -19.90 7.67
CA GLU A 188 14.38 -20.04 8.62
C GLU A 188 14.64 -19.33 9.97
N ASP A 189 15.89 -19.32 10.44
CA ASP A 189 16.27 -18.60 11.65
C ASP A 189 16.16 -17.07 11.48
N GLU A 190 16.43 -16.55 10.28
CA GLU A 190 16.26 -15.14 9.98
C GLU A 190 14.78 -14.78 9.79
N ILE A 191 13.99 -15.64 9.11
CA ILE A 191 12.53 -15.50 9.03
C ILE A 191 11.94 -15.35 10.43
N ASN A 192 12.34 -16.21 11.37
CA ASN A 192 11.85 -16.16 12.74
C ASN A 192 12.25 -14.86 13.46
N ARG A 193 13.48 -14.38 13.26
CA ARG A 193 13.91 -13.07 13.80
C ARG A 193 13.10 -11.92 13.24
N VAL A 194 12.86 -11.90 11.92
CA VAL A 194 12.04 -10.88 11.27
C VAL A 194 10.63 -10.87 11.84
N ILE A 195 9.99 -12.04 11.95
CA ILE A 195 8.63 -12.18 12.50
C ILE A 195 8.59 -11.65 13.93
N GLN A 196 9.52 -12.08 14.80
CA GLN A 196 9.57 -11.61 16.19
C GLN A 196 9.73 -10.10 16.27
N THR A 197 10.62 -9.52 15.46
CA THR A 197 10.82 -8.07 15.41
C THR A 197 9.56 -7.36 14.96
N VAL A 198 8.93 -7.78 13.86
CA VAL A 198 7.69 -7.18 13.35
C VAL A 198 6.57 -7.25 14.38
N LEU A 199 6.39 -8.39 15.05
CA LEU A 199 5.36 -8.59 16.07
C LEU A 199 5.63 -7.79 17.35
N SER A 200 6.87 -7.37 17.62
CA SER A 200 7.21 -6.49 18.74
C SER A 200 6.91 -5.01 18.48
N LEU A 201 6.65 -4.63 17.23
CA LEU A 201 6.29 -3.26 16.86
C LEU A 201 4.84 -2.95 17.23
N ASP A 202 4.58 -1.71 17.64
CA ASP A 202 3.21 -1.19 17.69
C ASP A 202 2.74 -0.88 16.25
N ILE A 203 2.51 -1.97 15.48
CA ILE A 203 2.24 -1.90 14.05
C ILE A 203 0.96 -1.11 13.73
N ARG A 204 -0.03 -1.10 14.64
CA ARG A 204 -1.29 -0.35 14.46
C ARG A 204 -1.05 1.15 14.54
N THR A 205 -0.33 1.61 15.55
CA THR A 205 0.07 3.03 15.66
C THR A 205 0.93 3.47 14.48
N ILE A 206 1.85 2.61 14.02
CA ILE A 206 2.69 2.86 12.86
C ILE A 206 1.84 3.01 11.58
N ALA A 207 0.89 2.11 11.35
CA ALA A 207 -0.01 2.17 10.21
C ALA A 207 -0.85 3.45 10.21
N LEU A 208 -1.35 3.88 11.38
CA LEU A 208 -2.04 5.18 11.52
C LEU A 208 -1.14 6.36 11.15
N GLN A 209 0.12 6.36 11.58
CA GLN A 209 1.07 7.43 11.24
C GLN A 209 1.33 7.50 9.73
N VAL A 210 1.39 6.35 9.04
CA VAL A 210 1.51 6.29 7.58
C VAL A 210 0.30 6.94 6.91
N MET A 211 -0.92 6.64 7.36
CA MET A 211 -2.14 7.27 6.84
C MET A 211 -2.17 8.78 7.10
N GLN A 212 -1.76 9.22 8.30
CA GLN A 212 -1.67 10.64 8.62
C GLN A 212 -0.68 11.40 7.72
N LYS A 213 0.44 10.77 7.35
CA LYS A 213 1.40 11.35 6.39
C LYS A 213 0.76 11.50 5.00
N LEU A 214 0.00 10.51 4.53
CA LEU A 214 -0.76 10.62 3.28
C LEU A 214 -1.76 11.78 3.34
N PHE A 215 -2.55 11.87 4.40
CA PHE A 215 -3.51 12.96 4.56
C PHE A 215 -2.83 14.34 4.61
N SER A 216 -1.71 14.45 5.33
CA SER A 216 -0.92 15.67 5.38
C SER A 216 -0.37 16.07 4.01
N ALA A 217 0.14 15.12 3.24
CA ALA A 217 0.63 15.37 1.88
C ALA A 217 -0.47 15.85 0.93
N LEU A 218 -1.71 15.38 1.15
CA LEU A 218 -2.89 15.82 0.39
C LEU A 218 -3.59 17.05 1.02
N GLU A 219 -3.03 17.62 2.08
CA GLU A 219 -3.63 18.75 2.87
C GLU A 219 -5.05 18.42 3.37
N MET A 220 -5.30 17.15 3.64
CA MET A 220 -6.60 16.68 4.12
C MET A 220 -6.71 16.84 5.63
N ARG A 221 -7.88 17.32 6.09
CA ARG A 221 -8.36 17.14 7.47
C ARG A 221 -9.37 15.99 7.45
N PHE A 222 -8.90 14.81 7.74
CA PHE A 222 -9.74 13.62 7.77
C PHE A 222 -9.56 12.89 9.11
N ASP A 223 -10.69 12.65 9.78
CA ASP A 223 -10.73 11.87 11.02
C ASP A 223 -10.90 10.39 10.63
N PHE A 224 -9.77 9.68 10.57
CA PHE A 224 -9.74 8.28 10.17
C PHE A 224 -10.23 7.42 11.34
N LYS A 225 -11.46 6.93 11.26
CA LYS A 225 -12.02 6.02 12.26
C LYS A 225 -11.57 4.59 12.00
N LEU A 226 -11.07 3.93 13.04
CA LEU A 226 -10.77 2.51 13.05
C LEU A 226 -12.05 1.68 13.10
N ALA A 227 -12.04 0.50 12.52
CA ALA A 227 -13.20 -0.39 12.40
C ALA A 227 -13.66 -1.02 13.73
N ASN A 228 -13.02 -0.73 14.87
CA ASN A 228 -13.28 -1.35 16.17
C ASN A 228 -13.16 -0.34 17.33
N GLU A 229 -13.84 0.81 17.22
CA GLU A 229 -14.26 1.59 18.39
C GLU A 229 -15.77 1.63 18.52
#